data_65d4a22d29b7c46a74fb2f51911a2823
#
_entry.id   65d4a22d29b7c46a74fb2f51911a2823
#
_cell.length_a   1.000
_cell.length_b   1.000
_cell.length_c   1.000
_cell.angle_alpha   90.00
_cell.angle_beta   90.00
_cell.angle_gamma   90.00
#
_symmetry.space_group_name_H-M   'P 1'
#
loop_
_entity.id
_entity.type
_entity.pdbx_description
1 polymer ?
#
loop_
_entity_poly.entity_id
_entity_poly.type
_entity_poly.pdbx_seq_one_letter_code
_entity_poly.pdbx_strand_id
1 'polypeptide(L)'
;MATKQPNILVLWGDDIGWWNISFNSRGQMGYRTPNIDRIANEGIAFTDFYGQQSCTAGRAAFITGQNPIRTGLTQVGMPGADVGLQAEDPTIAELLKPLGYATGQFGKNHLGDKDKFLPTLHGFDEFFGNLYHLNAEEEPEEVDYPKDPAFKKQFGPRGVLHCRADGKGGQKVEDTGPLTKKRMETIDDEVTDQALSFIDRAHKVDKPFFVWYNTSAMHFRTHCARKHEGKSGQGFYNDVMVAHDENIGKMLKKLDDLGIADNTIVMYSTDNGPHFNSWPDAAITPFRSEKNTNWEGGWRVPAFVRWPAKFKAGTVLNGVVSHVDWLATFLAAAGEPDIKEKLLNGYKAGDKTFKVHIDGYNMLPYFMGEVKESPRQFLLYVSDDGDILAIRMGDWKCVLMEQRAKQLMCWVEPFVPLRVPKIFHLRRDPFERADENSNTYWDWMLSHAYIMYEMQSVVAQQIEGYIKFPPRQKPASFNLDAVLRKLEESTSSKGH
;
A
#
# COMPACT_ATOMS: atom_id res chain seq x y z
N MET A 1 -33.65 -13.14 -6.32
CA MET A 1 -33.14 -11.89 -6.89
C MET A 1 -31.64 -11.98 -6.90
N ALA A 2 -30.98 -11.70 -8.05
CA ALA A 2 -29.53 -11.62 -8.07
C ALA A 2 -29.09 -10.54 -7.06
N THR A 3 -28.16 -10.85 -6.16
CA THR A 3 -27.63 -9.88 -5.20
C THR A 3 -26.91 -8.80 -5.99
N LYS A 4 -27.29 -7.53 -5.78
CA LYS A 4 -26.63 -6.39 -6.42
C LYS A 4 -25.13 -6.41 -6.03
N GLN A 5 -24.23 -6.28 -7.00
CA GLN A 5 -22.79 -6.18 -6.73
C GLN A 5 -22.49 -5.04 -5.74
N PRO A 6 -21.60 -5.23 -4.77
CA PRO A 6 -21.28 -4.18 -3.81
C PRO A 6 -20.44 -3.06 -4.46
N ASN A 7 -20.60 -1.85 -3.97
CA ASN A 7 -19.59 -0.82 -4.18
C ASN A 7 -18.34 -1.15 -3.36
N ILE A 8 -17.18 -0.68 -3.80
CA ILE A 8 -15.90 -0.88 -3.13
C ILE A 8 -15.23 0.48 -2.96
N LEU A 9 -15.05 0.90 -1.73
CA LEU A 9 -14.37 2.13 -1.34
C LEU A 9 -13.16 1.79 -0.49
N VAL A 10 -11.98 2.06 -1.01
CA VAL A 10 -10.71 1.87 -0.31
C VAL A 10 -10.17 3.24 0.08
N LEU A 11 -9.95 3.42 1.36
CA LEU A 11 -9.53 4.66 2.00
C LEU A 11 -8.12 4.46 2.58
N TRP A 12 -7.13 5.12 2.00
CA TRP A 12 -5.75 4.98 2.42
C TRP A 12 -5.14 6.32 2.84
N GLY A 13 -4.28 6.25 3.86
CA GLY A 13 -3.28 7.27 4.12
C GLY A 13 -1.90 6.85 3.61
N ASP A 14 -0.91 7.66 3.88
CA ASP A 14 0.50 7.47 3.52
C ASP A 14 1.34 7.47 4.80
N ASP A 15 2.11 6.42 5.07
CA ASP A 15 2.96 6.27 6.26
C ASP A 15 2.21 6.36 7.62
N ILE A 16 0.95 5.97 7.70
CA ILE A 16 0.18 6.06 8.95
C ILE A 16 0.60 4.95 9.91
N GLY A 17 1.01 5.36 11.12
CA GLY A 17 1.35 4.44 12.20
C GLY A 17 0.13 3.73 12.79
N TRP A 18 0.31 2.48 13.20
CA TRP A 18 -0.73 1.67 13.83
C TRP A 18 -1.33 2.36 15.07
N TRP A 19 -0.50 3.11 15.81
CA TRP A 19 -0.88 3.81 17.03
C TRP A 19 -1.53 5.17 16.78
N ASN A 20 -1.38 5.74 15.57
CA ASN A 20 -1.99 7.02 15.20
C ASN A 20 -3.52 6.94 15.07
N ILE A 21 -4.10 5.74 15.01
CA ILE A 21 -5.54 5.52 14.96
C ILE A 21 -6.09 5.33 16.37
N SER A 22 -7.08 6.13 16.78
CA SER A 22 -7.59 6.10 18.16
C SER A 22 -8.30 4.79 18.53
N PHE A 23 -8.82 4.04 17.57
CA PHE A 23 -9.32 2.69 17.81
C PHE A 23 -8.22 1.78 18.38
N ASN A 24 -7.04 1.81 17.82
CA ASN A 24 -5.90 1.00 18.25
C ASN A 24 -5.25 1.53 19.52
N SER A 25 -4.98 2.85 19.59
CA SER A 25 -4.30 3.50 20.71
C SER A 25 -5.22 3.77 21.91
N ARG A 26 -6.52 3.57 21.77
CA ARG A 26 -7.54 3.93 22.77
C ARG A 26 -7.49 5.41 23.19
N GLY A 27 -6.95 6.27 22.30
CA GLY A 27 -6.77 7.70 22.53
C GLY A 27 -5.50 8.06 23.33
N GLN A 28 -4.58 7.12 23.53
CA GLN A 28 -3.32 7.38 24.21
C GLN A 28 -2.48 8.46 23.52
N MET A 29 -2.67 8.65 22.21
CA MET A 29 -2.03 9.72 21.43
C MET A 29 -2.56 11.13 21.74
N GLY A 30 -3.61 11.28 22.56
CA GLY A 30 -4.16 12.55 22.99
C GLY A 30 -5.20 13.16 22.06
N TYR A 31 -5.34 12.67 20.85
CA TYR A 31 -6.39 13.03 19.89
C TYR A 31 -7.24 11.82 19.49
N ARG A 32 -8.25 12.04 18.66
CA ARG A 32 -9.19 11.01 18.23
C ARG A 32 -9.35 11.01 16.72
N THR A 33 -9.65 9.81 16.17
CA THR A 33 -9.98 9.56 14.76
C THR A 33 -11.34 8.89 14.64
N PRO A 34 -12.44 9.60 15.03
CA PRO A 34 -13.75 8.99 15.21
C PRO A 34 -14.35 8.40 13.93
N ASN A 35 -13.99 8.94 12.76
CA ASN A 35 -14.51 8.46 11.48
C ASN A 35 -13.82 7.16 11.05
N ILE A 36 -12.51 7.05 11.25
CA ILE A 36 -11.78 5.80 11.03
C ILE A 36 -12.22 4.76 12.07
N ASP A 37 -12.34 5.15 13.33
CA ASP A 37 -12.83 4.28 14.42
C ASP A 37 -14.22 3.73 14.11
N ARG A 38 -15.08 4.50 13.42
CA ARG A 38 -16.40 4.06 12.96
C ARG A 38 -16.31 2.84 12.04
N ILE A 39 -15.36 2.83 11.10
CA ILE A 39 -15.16 1.68 10.18
C ILE A 39 -14.83 0.42 10.98
N ALA A 40 -13.94 0.53 11.97
CA ALA A 40 -13.56 -0.57 12.86
C ALA A 40 -14.73 -1.06 13.72
N ASN A 41 -15.49 -0.14 14.31
CA ASN A 41 -16.61 -0.46 15.21
C ASN A 41 -17.81 -1.07 14.47
N GLU A 42 -18.10 -0.60 13.26
CA GLU A 42 -19.19 -1.09 12.41
C GLU A 42 -18.78 -2.27 11.50
N GLY A 43 -17.54 -2.74 11.60
CA GLY A 43 -16.98 -3.78 10.76
C GLY A 43 -15.99 -4.70 11.48
N ILE A 44 -14.89 -4.99 10.83
CA ILE A 44 -13.83 -5.88 11.26
C ILE A 44 -12.54 -5.07 11.47
N ALA A 45 -11.89 -5.28 12.62
CA ALA A 45 -10.55 -4.79 12.89
C ALA A 45 -9.55 -5.95 12.82
N PHE A 46 -8.40 -5.71 12.19
CA PHE A 46 -7.33 -6.69 12.06
C PHE A 46 -6.19 -6.38 13.02
N THR A 47 -5.68 -7.40 13.71
CA THR A 47 -4.50 -7.25 14.56
C THR A 47 -3.22 -7.62 13.83
N ASP A 48 -3.32 -8.45 12.79
CA ASP A 48 -2.21 -9.02 12.02
C ASP A 48 -2.36 -8.70 10.53
N PHE A 49 -2.41 -7.41 10.21
CA PHE A 49 -2.52 -6.92 8.84
C PHE A 49 -1.18 -6.33 8.37
N TYR A 50 -0.77 -6.71 7.16
CA TYR A 50 0.57 -6.42 6.65
C TYR A 50 0.53 -5.64 5.33
N GLY A 51 1.20 -4.48 5.36
CA GLY A 51 1.59 -3.74 4.16
C GLY A 51 2.86 -4.30 3.53
N GLN A 52 3.67 -3.41 2.98
CA GLN A 52 5.01 -3.71 2.48
C GLN A 52 6.01 -2.74 3.14
N GLN A 53 7.30 -2.88 2.79
CA GLN A 53 8.38 -2.08 3.39
C GLN A 53 8.30 -0.59 3.04
N SER A 54 7.68 -0.21 1.91
CA SER A 54 7.61 1.18 1.44
C SER A 54 6.40 1.43 0.52
N CYS A 55 6.16 2.71 0.19
CA CYS A 55 4.94 3.14 -0.48
C CYS A 55 4.72 2.52 -1.87
N THR A 56 5.71 2.54 -2.77
CA THR A 56 5.57 1.92 -4.10
C THR A 56 5.27 0.43 -3.97
N ALA A 57 6.00 -0.27 -3.10
CA ALA A 57 5.80 -1.70 -2.86
C ALA A 57 4.41 -2.01 -2.28
N GLY A 58 3.96 -1.26 -1.27
CA GLY A 58 2.63 -1.43 -0.67
C GLY A 58 1.50 -1.19 -1.66
N ARG A 59 1.61 -0.13 -2.46
CA ARG A 59 0.61 0.22 -3.48
C ARG A 59 0.58 -0.79 -4.62
N ALA A 60 1.74 -1.26 -5.10
CA ALA A 60 1.84 -2.31 -6.10
C ALA A 60 1.24 -3.64 -5.60
N ALA A 61 1.60 -4.06 -4.39
CA ALA A 61 1.09 -5.28 -3.78
C ALA A 61 -0.43 -5.29 -3.68
N PHE A 62 -1.02 -4.18 -3.25
CA PHE A 62 -2.47 -4.05 -3.13
C PHE A 62 -3.17 -4.09 -4.48
N ILE A 63 -2.76 -3.23 -5.42
CA ILE A 63 -3.52 -3.05 -6.65
C ILE A 63 -3.39 -4.23 -7.62
N THR A 64 -2.27 -4.99 -7.55
CA THR A 64 -2.01 -6.14 -8.44
C THR A 64 -2.22 -7.51 -7.78
N GLY A 65 -2.36 -7.58 -6.46
CA GLY A 65 -2.43 -8.85 -5.73
C GLY A 65 -1.14 -9.68 -5.82
N GLN A 66 -0.03 -9.08 -6.25
CA GLN A 66 1.27 -9.72 -6.44
C GLN A 66 2.29 -9.22 -5.41
N ASN A 67 3.18 -10.10 -4.97
CA ASN A 67 4.35 -9.67 -4.21
C ASN A 67 5.18 -8.70 -5.06
N PRO A 68 5.67 -7.58 -4.51
CA PRO A 68 6.45 -6.57 -5.26
C PRO A 68 7.66 -7.10 -6.03
N ILE A 69 8.23 -8.23 -5.62
CA ILE A 69 9.28 -8.91 -6.40
C ILE A 69 8.77 -9.26 -7.80
N ARG A 70 7.52 -9.70 -7.97
CA ARG A 70 6.98 -10.10 -9.29
C ARG A 70 6.83 -8.91 -10.22
N THR A 71 6.35 -7.80 -9.70
CA THR A 71 6.17 -6.57 -10.49
C THR A 71 7.47 -5.79 -10.69
N GLY A 72 8.51 -6.05 -9.87
CA GLY A 72 9.74 -5.26 -9.82
C GLY A 72 9.56 -3.88 -9.18
N LEU A 73 8.43 -3.66 -8.48
CA LEU A 73 8.11 -2.40 -7.82
C LEU A 73 8.41 -2.47 -6.32
N THR A 74 9.62 -2.91 -5.97
CA THR A 74 10.08 -3.01 -4.58
C THR A 74 10.59 -1.70 -4.02
N GLN A 75 11.12 -0.80 -4.87
CA GLN A 75 11.71 0.47 -4.46
C GLN A 75 10.82 1.66 -4.86
N VAL A 76 10.92 2.74 -4.08
CA VAL A 76 10.19 3.99 -4.37
C VAL A 76 10.57 4.57 -5.72
N GLY A 77 9.58 4.96 -6.53
CA GLY A 77 9.77 5.61 -7.82
C GLY A 77 10.19 7.07 -7.67
N MET A 78 11.19 7.48 -8.47
CA MET A 78 11.67 8.86 -8.56
C MET A 78 11.20 9.51 -9.85
N PRO A 79 11.13 10.86 -9.92
CA PRO A 79 10.78 11.56 -11.15
C PRO A 79 11.67 11.14 -12.33
N GLY A 80 11.05 10.87 -13.49
CA GLY A 80 11.73 10.50 -14.72
C GLY A 80 12.22 9.04 -14.82
N ALA A 81 12.05 8.23 -13.77
CA ALA A 81 12.44 6.82 -13.79
C ALA A 81 11.65 6.02 -14.83
N ASP A 82 12.32 5.07 -15.52
CA ASP A 82 11.67 4.15 -16.47
C ASP A 82 11.21 2.86 -15.80
N VAL A 83 10.72 2.99 -14.60
CA VAL A 83 10.17 1.90 -13.77
C VAL A 83 8.77 2.31 -13.32
N GLY A 84 7.82 1.42 -13.52
CA GLY A 84 6.41 1.64 -13.14
C GLY A 84 5.57 0.41 -13.43
N LEU A 85 4.27 0.52 -13.19
CA LEU A 85 3.32 -0.56 -13.40
C LEU A 85 3.27 -0.96 -14.89
N GLN A 86 3.55 -2.22 -15.18
CA GLN A 86 3.59 -2.73 -16.54
C GLN A 86 2.19 -3.18 -17.00
N ALA A 87 1.97 -3.12 -18.32
CA ALA A 87 0.66 -3.44 -18.91
C ALA A 87 0.26 -4.93 -18.76
N GLU A 88 1.21 -5.80 -18.48
CA GLU A 88 1.01 -7.22 -18.25
C GLU A 88 0.56 -7.58 -16.84
N ASP A 89 0.71 -6.65 -15.89
CA ASP A 89 0.31 -6.84 -14.51
C ASP A 89 -1.14 -6.32 -14.31
N PRO A 90 -2.10 -7.22 -14.05
CA PRO A 90 -3.49 -6.82 -13.88
C PRO A 90 -3.67 -5.99 -12.62
N THR A 91 -4.56 -5.03 -12.68
CA THR A 91 -5.03 -4.29 -11.50
C THR A 91 -6.43 -4.74 -11.08
N ILE A 92 -6.79 -4.45 -9.83
CA ILE A 92 -8.16 -4.62 -9.35
C ILE A 92 -9.13 -3.87 -10.28
N ALA A 93 -8.77 -2.66 -10.74
CA ALA A 93 -9.61 -1.86 -11.62
C ALA A 93 -9.81 -2.51 -12.99
N GLU A 94 -8.73 -3.04 -13.62
CA GLU A 94 -8.85 -3.75 -14.92
C GLU A 94 -9.73 -4.98 -14.83
N LEU A 95 -9.69 -5.70 -13.70
CA LEU A 95 -10.47 -6.92 -13.51
C LEU A 95 -11.93 -6.65 -13.13
N LEU A 96 -12.22 -5.55 -12.44
CA LEU A 96 -13.59 -5.14 -12.06
C LEU A 96 -14.35 -4.46 -13.22
N LYS A 97 -13.65 -3.78 -14.11
CA LYS A 97 -14.28 -3.03 -15.21
C LYS A 97 -15.17 -3.88 -16.12
N PRO A 98 -14.75 -5.09 -16.58
CA PRO A 98 -15.62 -5.99 -17.35
C PRO A 98 -16.86 -6.49 -16.58
N LEU A 99 -16.82 -6.41 -15.24
CA LEU A 99 -17.94 -6.75 -14.38
C LEU A 99 -18.92 -5.56 -14.19
N GLY A 100 -18.71 -4.45 -14.89
CA GLY A 100 -19.62 -3.30 -14.93
C GLY A 100 -19.29 -2.18 -13.94
N TYR A 101 -18.17 -2.25 -13.22
CA TYR A 101 -17.77 -1.22 -12.28
C TYR A 101 -17.32 0.06 -12.97
N ALA A 102 -17.69 1.21 -12.40
CA ALA A 102 -16.99 2.47 -12.61
C ALA A 102 -15.76 2.51 -11.71
N THR A 103 -14.60 2.93 -12.23
CA THR A 103 -13.32 2.79 -11.52
C THR A 103 -12.60 4.13 -11.41
N GLY A 104 -12.28 4.57 -10.19
CA GLY A 104 -11.62 5.85 -9.94
C GLY A 104 -10.48 5.73 -8.93
N GLN A 105 -9.37 6.42 -9.20
CA GLN A 105 -8.28 6.58 -8.25
C GLN A 105 -8.05 8.06 -7.96
N PHE A 106 -7.99 8.41 -6.68
CA PHE A 106 -7.89 9.80 -6.24
C PHE A 106 -6.81 9.93 -5.17
N GLY A 107 -5.82 10.80 -5.43
CA GLY A 107 -4.65 11.03 -4.58
C GLY A 107 -3.37 10.38 -5.10
N LYS A 108 -2.45 10.05 -4.20
CA LYS A 108 -1.11 9.54 -4.54
C LYS A 108 -1.17 8.19 -5.28
N ASN A 109 -0.53 8.11 -6.46
CA ASN A 109 -0.38 6.85 -7.22
C ASN A 109 0.92 6.10 -6.87
N HIS A 110 2.06 6.70 -7.11
CA HIS A 110 3.42 6.22 -6.84
C HIS A 110 3.80 4.88 -7.52
N LEU A 111 3.26 4.61 -8.72
CA LEU A 111 3.51 3.42 -9.52
C LEU A 111 4.13 3.73 -10.90
N GLY A 112 4.92 4.81 -10.96
CA GLY A 112 5.55 5.33 -12.17
C GLY A 112 4.89 6.62 -12.67
N ASP A 113 5.67 7.44 -13.38
CA ASP A 113 5.28 8.79 -13.79
C ASP A 113 5.12 9.00 -15.30
N LYS A 114 5.60 8.04 -16.12
CA LYS A 114 5.41 8.12 -17.57
C LYS A 114 3.96 7.84 -17.93
N ASP A 115 3.51 8.41 -19.05
CA ASP A 115 2.12 8.28 -19.49
C ASP A 115 1.64 6.83 -19.56
N LYS A 116 2.53 5.89 -19.95
CA LYS A 116 2.23 4.46 -20.02
C LYS A 116 1.93 3.80 -18.65
N PHE A 117 2.33 4.45 -17.54
CA PHE A 117 2.15 3.95 -16.17
C PHE A 117 0.97 4.59 -15.43
N LEU A 118 0.30 5.57 -16.06
CA LEU A 118 -0.78 6.29 -15.40
C LEU A 118 -2.01 5.39 -15.18
N PRO A 119 -2.75 5.59 -14.08
CA PRO A 119 -3.85 4.71 -13.69
C PRO A 119 -4.92 4.49 -14.77
N THR A 120 -5.16 5.50 -15.60
CA THR A 120 -6.17 5.41 -16.68
C THR A 120 -5.80 4.48 -17.84
N LEU A 121 -4.53 4.04 -17.95
CA LEU A 121 -4.11 2.94 -18.83
C LEU A 121 -4.08 1.58 -18.13
N HIS A 122 -4.35 1.57 -16.81
CA HIS A 122 -4.39 0.39 -15.95
C HIS A 122 -5.78 0.19 -15.31
N GLY A 123 -6.83 0.44 -16.10
CA GLY A 123 -8.20 0.09 -15.77
C GLY A 123 -9.03 1.16 -15.07
N PHE A 124 -8.46 2.26 -14.61
CA PHE A 124 -9.23 3.35 -14.01
C PHE A 124 -9.88 4.23 -15.09
N ASP A 125 -11.15 4.59 -14.89
CA ASP A 125 -11.86 5.54 -15.75
C ASP A 125 -11.38 6.97 -15.51
N GLU A 126 -11.02 7.29 -14.26
CA GLU A 126 -10.56 8.61 -13.84
C GLU A 126 -9.47 8.51 -12.79
N PHE A 127 -8.48 9.41 -12.89
CA PHE A 127 -7.43 9.62 -11.90
C PHE A 127 -7.27 11.11 -11.65
N PHE A 128 -7.22 11.50 -10.36
CA PHE A 128 -6.82 12.84 -9.94
C PHE A 128 -5.85 12.73 -8.77
N GLY A 129 -4.62 13.23 -8.93
CA GLY A 129 -3.63 13.18 -7.85
C GLY A 129 -2.19 13.36 -8.29
N ASN A 130 -1.28 13.11 -7.36
CA ASN A 130 0.16 13.20 -7.54
C ASN A 130 0.81 11.82 -7.75
N LEU A 131 2.04 11.83 -8.26
CA LEU A 131 2.72 10.60 -8.72
C LEU A 131 3.86 10.16 -7.81
N TYR A 132 4.28 10.98 -6.85
CA TYR A 132 5.47 10.74 -6.03
C TYR A 132 5.18 10.93 -4.52
N HIS A 133 6.22 10.70 -3.71
CA HIS A 133 6.26 11.14 -2.32
C HIS A 133 6.42 12.66 -2.22
N LEU A 134 5.97 13.24 -1.11
CA LEU A 134 5.88 14.70 -0.97
C LEU A 134 7.23 15.43 -1.04
N ASN A 135 8.33 14.81 -0.58
CA ASN A 135 9.64 15.46 -0.68
C ASN A 135 10.10 15.63 -2.14
N ALA A 136 9.82 14.70 -3.06
CA ALA A 136 10.12 14.91 -4.47
C ALA A 136 9.27 16.03 -5.08
N GLU A 137 8.03 16.17 -4.63
CA GLU A 137 7.13 17.24 -5.11
C GLU A 137 7.58 18.63 -4.68
N GLU A 138 8.18 18.79 -3.49
CA GLU A 138 8.64 20.08 -2.99
C GLU A 138 10.09 20.47 -3.37
N GLU A 139 10.90 19.51 -3.89
CA GLU A 139 12.27 19.77 -4.34
C GLU A 139 12.42 20.97 -5.28
N PRO A 140 11.51 21.23 -6.24
CA PRO A 140 11.60 22.41 -7.10
C PRO A 140 11.56 23.78 -6.38
N GLU A 141 11.12 23.80 -5.12
CA GLU A 141 11.09 25.00 -4.27
C GLU A 141 12.41 25.22 -3.49
N GLU A 142 13.33 24.24 -3.54
CA GLU A 142 14.64 24.40 -2.88
C GLU A 142 15.55 25.37 -3.64
N VAL A 143 16.38 26.12 -2.88
CA VAL A 143 17.26 27.17 -3.44
C VAL A 143 18.26 26.60 -4.45
N ASP A 144 18.76 25.41 -4.17
CA ASP A 144 19.80 24.72 -4.97
C ASP A 144 19.23 23.87 -6.10
N TYR A 145 17.90 23.83 -6.26
CA TYR A 145 17.28 23.04 -7.33
C TYR A 145 17.74 23.53 -8.70
N PRO A 146 18.13 22.63 -9.64
CA PRO A 146 18.65 23.02 -10.95
C PRO A 146 17.69 23.89 -11.75
N LYS A 147 18.17 25.04 -12.24
CA LYS A 147 17.38 25.99 -13.03
C LYS A 147 17.28 25.61 -14.51
N ASP A 148 18.05 24.62 -14.97
CA ASP A 148 18.06 24.14 -16.35
C ASP A 148 16.70 23.55 -16.75
N PRO A 149 16.02 24.07 -17.78
CA PRO A 149 14.76 23.53 -18.28
C PRO A 149 14.85 22.07 -18.75
N ALA A 150 16.00 21.65 -19.29
CA ALA A 150 16.19 20.26 -19.71
C ALA A 150 16.21 19.30 -18.52
N PHE A 151 16.87 19.69 -17.42
CA PHE A 151 16.83 18.95 -16.16
C PHE A 151 15.40 18.83 -15.64
N LYS A 152 14.68 19.95 -15.57
CA LYS A 152 13.29 19.96 -15.09
C LYS A 152 12.37 19.10 -15.94
N LYS A 153 12.54 19.11 -17.26
CA LYS A 153 11.76 18.29 -18.18
C LYS A 153 11.99 16.78 -17.98
N GLN A 154 13.21 16.39 -17.62
CA GLN A 154 13.61 14.98 -17.50
C GLN A 154 13.42 14.42 -16.08
N PHE A 155 13.73 15.19 -15.06
CA PHE A 155 13.82 14.77 -13.66
C PHE A 155 12.92 15.56 -12.71
N GLY A 156 12.24 16.60 -13.20
CA GLY A 156 11.28 17.35 -12.40
C GLY A 156 10.01 16.55 -12.14
N PRO A 157 9.41 16.65 -10.94
CA PRO A 157 8.13 16.05 -10.68
C PRO A 157 7.06 16.64 -11.60
N ARG A 158 6.16 15.80 -12.09
CA ARG A 158 4.94 16.26 -12.77
C ARG A 158 4.01 16.90 -11.72
N GLY A 159 3.14 17.79 -12.17
CA GLY A 159 2.13 18.36 -11.29
C GLY A 159 1.04 17.38 -10.88
N VAL A 160 0.05 17.89 -10.18
CA VAL A 160 -1.18 17.12 -9.88
C VAL A 160 -1.92 16.90 -11.19
N LEU A 161 -2.09 15.64 -11.56
CA LEU A 161 -2.71 15.27 -12.84
C LEU A 161 -4.19 14.98 -12.69
N HIS A 162 -4.97 15.37 -13.70
CA HIS A 162 -6.33 14.91 -13.90
C HIS A 162 -6.39 14.09 -15.20
N CYS A 163 -6.49 12.78 -15.07
CA CYS A 163 -6.51 11.87 -16.21
C CYS A 163 -7.90 11.24 -16.37
N ARG A 164 -8.32 11.04 -17.61
CA ARG A 164 -9.56 10.33 -17.97
C ARG A 164 -9.29 9.37 -19.10
N ALA A 165 -9.74 8.13 -18.93
CA ALA A 165 -9.73 7.14 -20.02
C ALA A 165 -10.65 7.61 -21.14
N ASP A 166 -10.24 7.40 -22.40
CA ASP A 166 -11.03 7.79 -23.59
C ASP A 166 -12.02 6.73 -24.04
N GLY A 167 -12.05 5.58 -23.36
CA GLY A 167 -12.89 4.43 -23.71
C GLY A 167 -12.43 3.64 -24.95
N LYS A 168 -11.27 4.00 -25.54
CA LYS A 168 -10.70 3.37 -26.75
C LYS A 168 -9.27 2.85 -26.52
N GLY A 169 -8.88 2.70 -25.24
CA GLY A 169 -7.53 2.26 -24.86
C GLY A 169 -6.51 3.38 -24.67
N GLY A 170 -6.91 4.64 -24.87
CA GLY A 170 -6.11 5.84 -24.62
C GLY A 170 -6.60 6.63 -23.40
N GLN A 171 -6.00 7.80 -23.22
CA GLN A 171 -6.31 8.68 -22.10
C GLN A 171 -6.14 10.17 -22.48
N LYS A 172 -6.87 11.03 -21.78
CA LYS A 172 -6.62 12.45 -21.73
C LYS A 172 -5.91 12.77 -20.42
N VAL A 173 -4.78 13.46 -20.50
CA VAL A 173 -3.99 13.89 -19.33
C VAL A 173 -4.01 15.40 -19.27
N GLU A 174 -4.39 15.95 -18.13
CA GLU A 174 -4.38 17.38 -17.82
C GLU A 174 -3.48 17.58 -16.59
N ASP A 175 -2.42 18.38 -16.74
CA ASP A 175 -1.60 18.83 -15.63
C ASP A 175 -2.25 20.07 -15.00
N THR A 176 -2.71 19.97 -13.76
CA THR A 176 -3.39 21.05 -13.04
C THR A 176 -2.44 21.96 -12.27
N GLY A 177 -1.14 21.78 -12.47
CA GLY A 177 -0.08 22.55 -11.84
C GLY A 177 0.66 21.80 -10.72
N PRO A 178 1.81 22.34 -10.28
CA PRO A 178 2.70 21.68 -9.34
C PRO A 178 2.06 21.47 -7.96
N LEU A 179 2.48 20.41 -7.28
CA LEU A 179 2.15 20.19 -5.88
C LEU A 179 3.20 20.90 -5.00
N THR A 180 3.06 22.22 -4.87
CA THR A 180 3.91 23.04 -4.01
C THR A 180 3.63 22.81 -2.53
N LYS A 181 4.55 23.20 -1.64
CA LYS A 181 4.34 23.22 -0.17
C LYS A 181 3.02 23.89 0.20
N LYS A 182 2.67 24.99 -0.48
CA LYS A 182 1.39 25.68 -0.25
C LYS A 182 0.17 24.86 -0.68
N ARG A 183 0.23 24.18 -1.83
CA ARG A 183 -0.88 23.33 -2.31
C ARG A 183 -1.03 22.06 -1.48
N MET A 184 0.07 21.56 -0.89
CA MET A 184 0.03 20.41 0.02
C MET A 184 -0.88 20.64 1.24
N GLU A 185 -1.07 21.88 1.68
CA GLU A 185 -2.00 22.20 2.77
C GLU A 185 -3.47 21.81 2.45
N THR A 186 -3.84 21.72 1.18
CA THR A 186 -5.24 21.51 0.73
C THR A 186 -5.42 20.40 -0.27
N ILE A 187 -4.35 19.73 -0.70
CA ILE A 187 -4.44 18.69 -1.73
C ILE A 187 -5.39 17.55 -1.36
N ASP A 188 -5.41 17.15 -0.11
CA ASP A 188 -6.29 16.06 0.32
C ASP A 188 -7.77 16.49 0.34
N ASP A 189 -8.08 17.78 0.50
CA ASP A 189 -9.44 18.32 0.25
C ASP A 189 -9.79 18.27 -1.24
N GLU A 190 -8.87 18.68 -2.15
CA GLU A 190 -9.08 18.61 -3.61
C GLU A 190 -9.35 17.14 -4.04
N VAL A 191 -8.54 16.21 -3.54
CA VAL A 191 -8.68 14.78 -3.79
C VAL A 191 -10.02 14.25 -3.29
N THR A 192 -10.46 14.69 -2.10
CA THR A 192 -11.74 14.32 -1.52
C THR A 192 -12.90 14.79 -2.40
N ASP A 193 -12.89 16.04 -2.85
CA ASP A 193 -13.96 16.59 -3.68
C ASP A 193 -14.08 15.88 -5.03
N GLN A 194 -12.96 15.50 -5.65
CA GLN A 194 -12.96 14.73 -6.90
C GLN A 194 -13.51 13.31 -6.68
N ALA A 195 -13.13 12.64 -5.60
CA ALA A 195 -13.63 11.31 -5.25
C ALA A 195 -15.14 11.32 -4.97
N LEU A 196 -15.63 12.30 -4.20
CA LEU A 196 -17.05 12.48 -3.92
C LEU A 196 -17.86 12.73 -5.19
N SER A 197 -17.35 13.60 -6.09
CA SER A 197 -17.96 13.87 -7.37
C SER A 197 -18.02 12.62 -8.27
N PHE A 198 -16.99 11.79 -8.27
CA PHE A 198 -16.97 10.52 -9.00
C PHE A 198 -18.04 9.55 -8.47
N ILE A 199 -18.16 9.40 -7.15
CA ILE A 199 -19.18 8.55 -6.51
C ILE A 199 -20.59 9.02 -6.91
N ASP A 200 -20.86 10.32 -6.88
CA ASP A 200 -22.15 10.89 -7.31
C ASP A 200 -22.48 10.54 -8.76
N ARG A 201 -21.51 10.64 -9.66
CA ARG A 201 -21.70 10.29 -11.09
C ARG A 201 -21.97 8.79 -11.29
N ALA A 202 -21.22 7.92 -10.60
CA ALA A 202 -21.42 6.49 -10.66
C ALA A 202 -22.80 6.08 -10.12
N HIS A 203 -23.18 6.64 -8.97
CA HIS A 203 -24.50 6.41 -8.35
C HIS A 203 -25.64 6.86 -9.26
N LYS A 204 -25.54 8.06 -9.88
CA LYS A 204 -26.56 8.60 -10.78
C LYS A 204 -26.90 7.70 -11.96
N VAL A 205 -25.93 6.92 -12.44
CA VAL A 205 -26.10 5.97 -13.56
C VAL A 205 -26.26 4.52 -13.08
N ASP A 206 -26.51 4.32 -11.78
CA ASP A 206 -26.71 3.02 -11.12
C ASP A 206 -25.60 1.98 -11.41
N LYS A 207 -24.35 2.43 -11.48
CA LYS A 207 -23.18 1.55 -11.61
C LYS A 207 -22.53 1.30 -10.26
N PRO A 208 -22.13 0.06 -9.95
CA PRO A 208 -21.24 -0.17 -8.83
C PRO A 208 -19.91 0.52 -9.11
N PHE A 209 -19.24 1.00 -8.07
CA PHE A 209 -17.95 1.65 -8.21
C PHE A 209 -16.85 0.95 -7.43
N PHE A 210 -15.62 1.05 -7.93
CA PHE A 210 -14.38 0.85 -7.21
C PHE A 210 -13.65 2.19 -7.13
N VAL A 211 -13.52 2.72 -5.93
CA VAL A 211 -12.77 3.95 -5.67
C VAL A 211 -11.58 3.63 -4.76
N TRP A 212 -10.38 3.96 -5.23
CA TRP A 212 -9.16 3.93 -4.44
C TRP A 212 -8.76 5.35 -4.08
N TYR A 213 -9.06 5.75 -2.85
CA TYR A 213 -8.83 7.09 -2.31
C TYR A 213 -7.55 7.08 -1.47
N ASN A 214 -6.55 7.84 -1.90
CA ASN A 214 -5.18 7.83 -1.40
C ASN A 214 -4.74 9.24 -0.99
N THR A 215 -4.95 9.64 0.26
CA THR A 215 -4.43 10.93 0.72
C THR A 215 -2.91 10.96 0.77
N SER A 216 -2.33 12.16 0.78
CA SER A 216 -0.92 12.38 1.02
C SER A 216 -0.56 12.41 2.52
N ALA A 217 -1.55 12.58 3.39
CA ALA A 217 -1.41 12.46 4.84
C ALA A 217 -1.14 10.98 5.22
N MET A 218 -0.14 10.66 6.04
CA MET A 218 0.72 11.54 6.86
C MET A 218 2.19 11.42 6.47
N HIS A 219 2.52 11.47 5.19
CA HIS A 219 3.93 11.46 4.79
C HIS A 219 4.70 12.57 5.54
N PHE A 220 5.96 12.35 5.92
CA PHE A 220 6.71 13.24 6.82
C PHE A 220 6.92 14.68 6.28
N ARG A 221 6.71 14.91 4.98
CA ARG A 221 6.72 16.23 4.33
C ARG A 221 5.32 16.82 4.13
N THR A 222 4.34 16.35 4.90
CA THR A 222 3.00 16.93 4.87
C THR A 222 2.98 18.35 5.41
N HIS A 223 2.02 19.16 4.95
CA HIS A 223 1.81 20.53 5.38
C HIS A 223 0.38 20.70 5.89
N CYS A 224 0.23 21.32 7.07
CA CYS A 224 -1.06 21.50 7.71
C CYS A 224 -1.75 22.77 7.23
N ALA A 225 -3.01 22.68 6.81
CA ALA A 225 -3.83 23.84 6.56
C ALA A 225 -4.17 24.59 7.85
N ARG A 226 -4.15 25.92 7.80
CA ARG A 226 -4.41 26.81 8.96
C ARG A 226 -5.70 26.46 9.73
N LYS A 227 -6.75 26.00 9.02
CA LYS A 227 -8.03 25.60 9.64
C LYS A 227 -7.91 24.38 10.56
N HIS A 228 -6.81 23.63 10.48
CA HIS A 228 -6.55 22.41 11.27
C HIS A 228 -5.48 22.61 12.33
N GLU A 229 -4.71 23.71 12.30
CA GLU A 229 -3.67 24.00 13.27
C GLU A 229 -4.20 23.94 14.71
N GLY A 230 -3.52 23.21 15.57
CA GLY A 230 -3.82 23.04 17.00
C GLY A 230 -4.94 22.04 17.32
N LYS A 231 -5.59 21.42 16.33
CA LYS A 231 -6.72 20.51 16.58
C LYS A 231 -6.32 19.23 17.31
N SER A 232 -5.12 18.73 17.10
CA SER A 232 -4.61 17.56 17.84
C SER A 232 -4.14 17.91 19.26
N GLY A 233 -3.84 19.18 19.50
CA GLY A 233 -3.16 19.66 20.72
C GLY A 233 -1.68 19.28 20.80
N GLN A 234 -1.08 18.82 19.69
CA GLN A 234 0.32 18.35 19.65
C GLN A 234 1.18 19.15 18.68
N GLY A 235 0.98 18.99 17.38
CA GLY A 235 1.72 19.69 16.35
C GLY A 235 1.13 19.46 14.98
N PHE A 236 1.75 20.05 13.93
CA PHE A 236 1.20 20.07 12.58
C PHE A 236 0.98 18.67 12.00
N TYR A 237 1.82 17.70 12.35
CA TYR A 237 1.76 16.35 11.81
C TYR A 237 0.52 15.60 12.30
N ASN A 238 0.23 15.64 13.60
CA ASN A 238 -0.98 15.06 14.16
C ASN A 238 -2.23 15.92 13.88
N ASP A 239 -2.10 17.23 13.65
CA ASP A 239 -3.19 18.08 13.13
C ASP A 239 -3.63 17.62 11.74
N VAL A 240 -2.69 17.21 10.87
CA VAL A 240 -3.00 16.62 9.56
C VAL A 240 -3.66 15.25 9.71
N MET A 241 -3.33 14.45 10.76
CA MET A 241 -4.05 13.22 11.03
C MET A 241 -5.53 13.45 11.38
N VAL A 242 -5.81 14.50 12.14
CA VAL A 242 -7.19 14.93 12.42
C VAL A 242 -7.90 15.37 11.14
N ALA A 243 -7.21 16.15 10.27
CA ALA A 243 -7.75 16.55 8.97
C ALA A 243 -8.03 15.35 8.05
N HIS A 244 -7.14 14.35 8.05
CA HIS A 244 -7.34 13.11 7.32
C HIS A 244 -8.60 12.37 7.81
N ASP A 245 -8.79 12.22 9.13
CA ASP A 245 -10.00 11.60 9.69
C ASP A 245 -11.27 12.37 9.31
N GLU A 246 -11.23 13.71 9.28
CA GLU A 246 -12.37 14.53 8.82
C GLU A 246 -12.70 14.24 7.34
N ASN A 247 -11.71 14.07 6.48
CA ASN A 247 -11.91 13.71 5.08
C ASN A 247 -12.49 12.30 4.92
N ILE A 248 -12.02 11.33 5.72
CA ILE A 248 -12.66 10.00 5.81
C ILE A 248 -14.14 10.14 6.22
N GLY A 249 -14.43 11.02 7.18
CA GLY A 249 -15.82 11.33 7.59
C GLY A 249 -16.70 11.83 6.45
N LYS A 250 -16.18 12.69 5.55
CA LYS A 250 -16.90 13.16 4.36
C LYS A 250 -17.22 12.00 3.41
N MET A 251 -16.26 11.06 3.21
CA MET A 251 -16.47 9.89 2.36
C MET A 251 -17.55 8.96 2.94
N LEU A 252 -17.51 8.67 4.24
CA LEU A 252 -18.53 7.84 4.92
C LEU A 252 -19.91 8.50 4.87
N LYS A 253 -19.98 9.80 5.15
CA LYS A 253 -21.22 10.57 5.08
C LYS A 253 -21.85 10.52 3.68
N LYS A 254 -21.06 10.58 2.62
CA LYS A 254 -21.55 10.44 1.24
C LYS A 254 -22.28 9.13 1.03
N LEU A 255 -21.75 8.01 1.55
CA LEU A 255 -22.41 6.71 1.44
C LEU A 255 -23.75 6.66 2.21
N ASP A 256 -23.76 7.29 3.38
CA ASP A 256 -24.97 7.40 4.21
C ASP A 256 -26.04 8.25 3.50
N ASP A 257 -25.66 9.44 2.99
CA ASP A 257 -26.55 10.38 2.28
C ASP A 257 -27.17 9.77 1.02
N LEU A 258 -26.42 8.93 0.31
CA LEU A 258 -26.89 8.22 -0.90
C LEU A 258 -27.66 6.92 -0.58
N GLY A 259 -27.73 6.51 0.69
CA GLY A 259 -28.41 5.26 1.10
C GLY A 259 -27.74 3.98 0.56
N ILE A 260 -26.43 4.01 0.31
CA ILE A 260 -25.69 2.88 -0.28
C ILE A 260 -24.68 2.24 0.68
N ALA A 261 -24.63 2.71 1.93
CA ALA A 261 -23.66 2.26 2.93
C ALA A 261 -23.73 0.75 3.18
N ASP A 262 -24.92 0.16 3.23
CA ASP A 262 -25.13 -1.27 3.50
C ASP A 262 -24.53 -2.17 2.40
N ASN A 263 -24.57 -1.73 1.14
CA ASN A 263 -24.03 -2.46 0.00
C ASN A 263 -22.71 -1.87 -0.49
N THR A 264 -21.91 -1.34 0.42
CA THR A 264 -20.56 -0.83 0.13
C THR A 264 -19.54 -1.48 1.05
N ILE A 265 -18.51 -2.09 0.45
CA ILE A 265 -17.31 -2.52 1.16
C ILE A 265 -16.45 -1.29 1.36
N VAL A 266 -16.22 -0.89 2.60
CA VAL A 266 -15.31 0.21 2.97
C VAL A 266 -14.10 -0.41 3.65
N MET A 267 -12.92 -0.29 3.03
CA MET A 267 -11.66 -0.72 3.59
C MET A 267 -10.81 0.49 3.93
N TYR A 268 -10.25 0.54 5.13
CA TYR A 268 -9.27 1.54 5.55
C TYR A 268 -7.92 0.88 5.82
N SER A 269 -6.82 1.48 5.34
CA SER A 269 -5.45 1.10 5.68
C SER A 269 -4.43 2.20 5.30
N THR A 270 -3.17 1.83 5.20
CA THR A 270 -2.04 2.61 4.70
C THR A 270 -1.11 1.68 3.91
N ASP A 271 -0.16 2.23 3.20
CA ASP A 271 0.74 1.47 2.30
C ASP A 271 1.85 0.69 3.02
N ASN A 272 2.42 1.26 4.08
CA ASN A 272 3.50 0.71 4.91
C ASN A 272 3.42 1.25 6.33
N GLY A 273 4.27 0.74 7.21
CA GLY A 273 4.43 1.28 8.56
C GLY A 273 4.95 2.72 8.57
N PRO A 274 4.91 3.39 9.74
CA PRO A 274 5.25 4.80 9.86
C PRO A 274 6.74 5.06 9.67
N HIS A 275 7.07 6.33 9.42
CA HIS A 275 8.42 6.86 9.44
C HIS A 275 8.58 7.83 10.61
N PHE A 276 9.61 7.64 11.45
CA PHE A 276 9.81 8.45 12.66
C PHE A 276 10.62 9.72 12.40
N ASN A 277 10.46 10.33 11.23
CA ASN A 277 11.29 11.46 10.79
C ASN A 277 10.93 12.80 11.39
N SER A 278 9.74 12.95 11.96
CA SER A 278 9.31 14.16 12.66
C SER A 278 9.30 13.94 14.16
N TRP A 279 9.75 14.93 14.94
CA TRP A 279 9.78 14.86 16.39
C TRP A 279 9.51 16.24 17.01
N PRO A 280 8.77 16.34 18.11
CA PRO A 280 8.10 15.28 18.91
C PRO A 280 6.78 14.80 18.31
N ASP A 281 6.31 15.40 17.25
CA ASP A 281 5.05 15.17 16.58
C ASP A 281 5.30 14.27 15.36
N ALA A 282 5.01 12.96 15.49
CA ALA A 282 5.37 11.96 14.52
C ALA A 282 4.32 10.87 14.33
N ALA A 283 4.44 10.12 13.24
CA ALA A 283 3.78 8.83 13.10
C ALA A 283 4.38 7.82 14.07
N ILE A 284 3.54 7.00 14.70
CA ILE A 284 3.96 6.10 15.79
C ILE A 284 3.31 4.71 15.64
N THR A 285 4.13 3.69 15.96
CA THR A 285 3.69 2.30 16.13
C THR A 285 4.26 1.72 17.42
N PRO A 286 3.55 0.80 18.11
CA PRO A 286 4.11 0.08 19.27
C PRO A 286 5.08 -1.02 18.83
N PHE A 287 5.02 -1.44 17.57
CA PHE A 287 5.86 -2.50 17.02
C PHE A 287 7.29 -2.00 16.80
N ARG A 288 8.24 -2.95 16.73
CA ARG A 288 9.65 -2.63 16.55
C ARG A 288 9.90 -1.90 15.24
N SER A 289 10.70 -0.83 15.29
CA SER A 289 11.21 -0.07 14.15
C SER A 289 10.13 0.57 13.27
N GLU A 290 10.42 0.82 12.01
CA GLU A 290 9.71 1.73 11.13
C GLU A 290 9.81 1.32 9.65
N LYS A 291 9.21 2.09 8.77
CA LYS A 291 9.26 1.98 7.30
C LYS A 291 10.67 1.63 6.81
N ASN A 292 10.73 0.82 5.76
CA ASN A 292 11.96 0.32 5.13
C ASN A 292 12.86 -0.50 6.07
N THR A 293 12.26 -1.28 6.97
CA THR A 293 12.96 -2.24 7.82
C THR A 293 12.34 -3.63 7.70
N ASN A 294 12.98 -4.65 8.29
CA ASN A 294 12.48 -6.01 8.37
C ASN A 294 11.56 -6.25 9.59
N TRP A 295 11.39 -5.24 10.45
CA TRP A 295 10.67 -5.36 11.72
C TRP A 295 9.17 -5.11 11.57
N GLU A 296 8.38 -5.61 12.52
CA GLU A 296 6.91 -5.48 12.50
C GLU A 296 6.43 -4.03 12.34
N GLY A 297 7.17 -3.05 12.88
CA GLY A 297 6.80 -1.63 12.76
C GLY A 297 6.79 -1.10 11.34
N GLY A 298 7.61 -1.67 10.45
CA GLY A 298 7.62 -1.29 9.03
C GLY A 298 6.50 -1.96 8.21
N TRP A 299 5.99 -3.08 8.67
CA TRP A 299 5.12 -3.97 7.90
C TRP A 299 3.70 -4.09 8.43
N ARG A 300 3.53 -4.09 9.76
CA ARG A 300 2.25 -4.28 10.43
C ARG A 300 1.54 -2.95 10.55
N VAL A 301 0.46 -2.80 9.78
CA VAL A 301 -0.24 -1.54 9.57
C VAL A 301 -1.67 -1.59 10.13
N PRO A 302 -2.29 -0.43 10.45
CA PRO A 302 -3.69 -0.40 10.81
C PRO A 302 -4.54 -0.81 9.62
N ALA A 303 -5.55 -1.66 9.84
CA ALA A 303 -6.52 -2.00 8.82
C ALA A 303 -7.88 -2.35 9.43
N PHE A 304 -8.92 -1.89 8.74
CA PHE A 304 -10.31 -2.11 9.09
C PHE A 304 -11.12 -2.34 7.82
N VAL A 305 -12.17 -3.15 7.89
CA VAL A 305 -13.11 -3.30 6.78
C VAL A 305 -14.54 -3.37 7.28
N ARG A 306 -15.42 -2.64 6.62
CA ARG A 306 -16.86 -2.62 6.90
C ARG A 306 -17.65 -3.03 5.66
N TRP A 307 -18.59 -3.94 5.82
CA TRP A 307 -19.63 -4.27 4.85
C TRP A 307 -20.90 -4.69 5.62
N PRO A 308 -21.78 -3.74 5.98
CA PRO A 308 -22.87 -4.02 6.93
C PRO A 308 -23.78 -5.16 6.49
N ALA A 309 -24.01 -5.33 5.19
CA ALA A 309 -24.82 -6.43 4.67
C ALA A 309 -24.20 -7.83 4.89
N LYS A 310 -22.90 -7.95 5.19
CA LYS A 310 -22.16 -9.23 5.20
C LYS A 310 -21.27 -9.43 6.43
N PHE A 311 -20.64 -8.39 6.94
CA PHE A 311 -19.67 -8.50 8.02
C PHE A 311 -20.31 -8.14 9.36
N LYS A 312 -20.02 -8.96 10.36
CA LYS A 312 -20.49 -8.70 11.72
C LYS A 312 -19.72 -7.54 12.33
N ALA A 313 -20.44 -6.49 12.74
CA ALA A 313 -19.87 -5.34 13.42
C ALA A 313 -19.13 -5.71 14.71
N GLY A 314 -18.04 -5.00 15.02
CA GLY A 314 -17.25 -5.20 16.22
C GLY A 314 -16.42 -6.50 16.23
N THR A 315 -16.22 -7.11 15.07
CA THR A 315 -15.37 -8.31 14.93
C THR A 315 -13.88 -7.94 14.98
N VAL A 316 -13.09 -8.72 15.70
CA VAL A 316 -11.61 -8.63 15.69
C VAL A 316 -11.04 -9.94 15.15
N LEU A 317 -10.23 -9.85 14.10
CA LEU A 317 -9.59 -10.99 13.47
C LEU A 317 -8.06 -10.95 13.71
N ASN A 318 -7.52 -12.08 14.16
CA ASN A 318 -6.11 -12.24 14.53
C ASN A 318 -5.31 -13.11 13.55
N GLY A 319 -5.92 -13.63 12.49
CA GLY A 319 -5.23 -14.33 11.41
C GLY A 319 -4.48 -13.35 10.50
N VAL A 320 -3.43 -13.82 9.85
CA VAL A 320 -2.63 -12.98 8.96
C VAL A 320 -3.43 -12.59 7.73
N VAL A 321 -3.43 -11.29 7.40
CA VAL A 321 -3.99 -10.71 6.18
C VAL A 321 -2.95 -9.75 5.61
N SER A 322 -2.87 -9.64 4.29
CA SER A 322 -1.92 -8.75 3.62
C SER A 322 -2.56 -7.97 2.48
N HIS A 323 -1.90 -6.90 2.06
CA HIS A 323 -2.30 -6.11 0.88
C HIS A 323 -2.58 -6.95 -0.35
N VAL A 324 -1.77 -7.97 -0.63
CA VAL A 324 -1.93 -8.84 -1.81
C VAL A 324 -3.24 -9.63 -1.83
N ASP A 325 -3.93 -9.76 -0.69
CA ASP A 325 -5.17 -10.55 -0.59
C ASP A 325 -6.40 -9.83 -1.14
N TRP A 326 -6.33 -8.51 -1.27
CA TRP A 326 -7.51 -7.71 -1.59
C TRP A 326 -7.97 -7.86 -3.04
N LEU A 327 -7.06 -8.10 -4.00
CA LEU A 327 -7.46 -8.36 -5.38
C LEU A 327 -8.39 -9.58 -5.45
N ALA A 328 -7.97 -10.73 -4.92
CA ALA A 328 -8.79 -11.94 -4.93
C ALA A 328 -10.08 -11.77 -4.10
N THR A 329 -10.02 -11.03 -3.00
CA THR A 329 -11.16 -10.79 -2.11
C THR A 329 -12.21 -9.89 -2.76
N PHE A 330 -11.82 -8.78 -3.39
CA PHE A 330 -12.75 -7.88 -4.08
C PHE A 330 -13.36 -8.52 -5.33
N LEU A 331 -12.57 -9.28 -6.08
CA LEU A 331 -13.07 -10.00 -7.24
C LEU A 331 -14.08 -11.08 -6.80
N ALA A 332 -13.84 -11.79 -5.70
CA ALA A 332 -14.79 -12.74 -5.14
C ALA A 332 -16.10 -12.05 -4.69
N ALA A 333 -16.00 -10.86 -4.06
CA ALA A 333 -17.18 -10.06 -3.71
C ALA A 333 -17.97 -9.58 -4.94
N ALA A 334 -17.29 -9.35 -6.06
CA ALA A 334 -17.88 -8.98 -7.35
C ALA A 334 -18.38 -10.17 -8.18
N GLY A 335 -18.24 -11.41 -7.70
CA GLY A 335 -18.74 -12.61 -8.35
C GLY A 335 -17.69 -13.46 -9.07
N GLU A 336 -16.40 -13.17 -8.89
CA GLU A 336 -15.26 -13.90 -9.47
C GLU A 336 -14.37 -14.54 -8.40
N PRO A 337 -14.87 -15.57 -7.66
CA PRO A 337 -14.14 -16.17 -6.54
C PRO A 337 -12.87 -16.93 -6.95
N ASP A 338 -12.79 -17.40 -8.19
CA ASP A 338 -11.71 -18.23 -8.72
C ASP A 338 -10.70 -17.42 -9.56
N ILE A 339 -10.63 -16.09 -9.33
CA ILE A 339 -9.79 -15.19 -10.14
C ILE A 339 -8.31 -15.60 -10.13
N LYS A 340 -7.82 -16.14 -9.02
CA LYS A 340 -6.43 -16.60 -8.88
C LYS A 340 -6.09 -17.70 -9.87
N GLU A 341 -6.90 -18.74 -9.95
CA GLU A 341 -6.74 -19.85 -10.87
C GLU A 341 -6.93 -19.41 -12.33
N LYS A 342 -7.89 -18.52 -12.56
CA LYS A 342 -8.14 -17.95 -13.89
C LYS A 342 -6.95 -17.14 -14.39
N LEU A 343 -6.38 -16.27 -13.57
CA LEU A 343 -5.18 -15.49 -13.92
C LEU A 343 -3.95 -16.38 -14.16
N LEU A 344 -3.79 -17.45 -13.40
CA LEU A 344 -2.68 -18.40 -13.57
C LEU A 344 -2.73 -19.10 -14.94
N ASN A 345 -3.93 -19.40 -15.43
CA ASN A 345 -4.18 -20.11 -16.70
C ASN A 345 -4.36 -19.17 -17.90
N GLY A 346 -4.58 -17.89 -17.68
CA GLY A 346 -4.89 -16.87 -18.67
C GLY A 346 -6.34 -16.43 -18.60
N TYR A 347 -6.58 -15.22 -18.10
CA TYR A 347 -7.89 -14.60 -17.92
C TYR A 347 -8.06 -13.40 -18.84
N LYS A 348 -9.14 -13.40 -19.62
CA LYS A 348 -9.49 -12.30 -20.52
C LYS A 348 -10.33 -11.27 -19.77
N ALA A 349 -9.79 -10.05 -19.64
CA ALA A 349 -10.48 -8.89 -19.10
C ALA A 349 -10.54 -7.77 -20.15
N GLY A 350 -11.72 -7.53 -20.71
CA GLY A 350 -11.87 -6.63 -21.86
C GLY A 350 -11.08 -7.14 -23.06
N ASP A 351 -10.20 -6.30 -23.61
CA ASP A 351 -9.35 -6.62 -24.76
C ASP A 351 -7.99 -7.22 -24.37
N LYS A 352 -7.66 -7.26 -23.07
CA LYS A 352 -6.39 -7.80 -22.57
C LYS A 352 -6.56 -9.23 -22.06
N THR A 353 -5.51 -10.04 -22.17
CA THR A 353 -5.42 -11.36 -21.53
C THR A 353 -4.25 -11.34 -20.56
N PHE A 354 -4.55 -11.59 -19.28
CA PHE A 354 -3.54 -11.62 -18.22
C PHE A 354 -3.20 -13.06 -17.85
N LYS A 355 -1.90 -13.36 -17.80
CA LYS A 355 -1.39 -14.64 -17.33
C LYS A 355 -0.30 -14.37 -16.29
N VAL A 356 -0.72 -14.35 -15.03
CA VAL A 356 0.15 -14.00 -13.89
C VAL A 356 -0.15 -14.88 -12.69
N HIS A 357 0.83 -14.95 -11.78
CA HIS A 357 0.65 -15.54 -10.47
C HIS A 357 0.37 -14.44 -9.44
N ILE A 358 -0.87 -14.35 -8.94
CA ILE A 358 -1.15 -13.51 -7.78
C ILE A 358 -0.84 -14.25 -6.48
N ASP A 359 -0.25 -13.54 -5.52
CA ASP A 359 0.14 -14.11 -4.22
C ASP A 359 -0.99 -14.06 -3.19
N GLY A 360 -2.06 -13.35 -3.52
CA GLY A 360 -3.22 -13.15 -2.67
C GLY A 360 -4.14 -14.36 -2.54
N TYR A 361 -4.96 -14.34 -1.50
CA TYR A 361 -6.02 -15.31 -1.22
C TYR A 361 -7.37 -14.59 -1.15
N ASN A 362 -8.45 -15.30 -1.47
CA ASN A 362 -9.81 -14.84 -1.21
C ASN A 362 -10.10 -14.93 0.30
N MET A 363 -10.20 -13.79 0.97
CA MET A 363 -10.43 -13.68 2.41
C MET A 363 -11.92 -13.63 2.79
N LEU A 364 -12.85 -13.57 1.83
CA LEU A 364 -14.28 -13.41 2.15
C LEU A 364 -14.81 -14.47 3.10
N PRO A 365 -14.56 -15.79 2.90
CA PRO A 365 -15.06 -16.81 3.82
C PRO A 365 -14.56 -16.60 5.27
N TYR A 366 -13.31 -16.13 5.42
CA TYR A 366 -12.73 -15.80 6.72
C TYR A 366 -13.37 -14.56 7.34
N PHE A 367 -13.58 -13.51 6.55
CA PHE A 367 -14.22 -12.27 7.03
C PHE A 367 -15.70 -12.48 7.39
N MET A 368 -16.40 -13.36 6.69
CA MET A 368 -17.79 -13.73 7.00
C MET A 368 -17.91 -14.73 8.15
N GLY A 369 -16.81 -15.27 8.66
CA GLY A 369 -16.79 -16.26 9.73
C GLY A 369 -17.23 -17.67 9.28
N GLU A 370 -17.24 -17.95 7.98
CA GLU A 370 -17.52 -19.26 7.41
C GLU A 370 -16.36 -20.24 7.65
N VAL A 371 -15.13 -19.72 7.73
CA VAL A 371 -13.94 -20.44 8.14
C VAL A 371 -13.30 -19.73 9.33
N LYS A 372 -12.70 -20.52 10.26
CA LYS A 372 -12.12 -20.01 11.50
C LYS A 372 -10.73 -19.43 11.33
N GLU A 373 -9.98 -19.91 10.36
CA GLU A 373 -8.59 -19.56 10.16
C GLU A 373 -8.39 -18.79 8.85
N SER A 374 -7.44 -17.86 8.86
CA SER A 374 -7.03 -17.19 7.65
C SER A 374 -6.43 -18.20 6.66
N PRO A 375 -6.78 -18.13 5.36
CA PRO A 375 -6.14 -18.96 4.34
C PRO A 375 -4.66 -18.59 4.14
N ARG A 376 -4.21 -17.43 4.62
CA ARG A 376 -2.81 -17.01 4.59
C ARG A 376 -2.05 -17.57 5.80
N GLN A 377 -1.17 -18.53 5.55
CA GLN A 377 -0.38 -19.15 6.59
C GLN A 377 1.04 -18.59 6.73
N PHE A 378 1.52 -17.84 5.74
CA PHE A 378 2.87 -17.26 5.74
C PHE A 378 2.92 -15.86 5.09
N LEU A 379 3.98 -15.13 5.42
CA LEU A 379 4.32 -13.82 4.84
C LEU A 379 5.84 -13.74 4.62
N LEU A 380 6.26 -13.24 3.45
CA LEU A 380 7.65 -12.90 3.17
C LEU A 380 7.87 -11.40 3.38
N TYR A 381 8.91 -11.06 4.10
CA TYR A 381 9.42 -9.69 4.24
C TYR A 381 10.54 -9.50 3.23
N VAL A 382 10.40 -8.51 2.37
CA VAL A 382 11.30 -8.28 1.23
C VAL A 382 11.88 -6.89 1.34
N SER A 383 13.17 -6.72 1.06
CA SER A 383 13.79 -5.39 0.98
C SER A 383 13.36 -4.64 -0.28
N ASP A 384 13.66 -3.35 -0.32
CA ASP A 384 13.52 -2.53 -1.52
C ASP A 384 14.48 -2.95 -2.64
N ASP A 385 15.60 -3.59 -2.31
CA ASP A 385 16.53 -4.22 -3.29
C ASP A 385 16.09 -5.62 -3.76
N GLY A 386 15.03 -6.18 -3.15
CA GLY A 386 14.47 -7.49 -3.51
C GLY A 386 15.02 -8.67 -2.70
N ASP A 387 15.79 -8.44 -1.64
CA ASP A 387 16.27 -9.48 -0.76
C ASP A 387 15.16 -10.01 0.16
N ILE A 388 15.23 -11.30 0.51
CA ILE A 388 14.35 -11.89 1.51
C ILE A 388 14.90 -11.58 2.90
N LEU A 389 14.22 -10.70 3.64
CA LEU A 389 14.63 -10.23 4.96
C LEU A 389 14.20 -11.15 6.09
N ALA A 390 12.98 -11.62 6.00
CA ALA A 390 12.37 -12.47 7.02
C ALA A 390 11.21 -13.28 6.43
N ILE A 391 10.81 -14.30 7.17
CA ILE A 391 9.58 -15.06 6.90
C ILE A 391 8.77 -15.19 8.20
N ARG A 392 7.46 -14.99 8.09
CA ARG A 392 6.50 -15.35 9.12
C ARG A 392 5.73 -16.58 8.67
N MET A 393 5.55 -17.55 9.58
CA MET A 393 4.71 -18.72 9.42
C MET A 393 3.88 -18.91 10.69
N GLY A 394 2.56 -18.77 10.59
CA GLY A 394 1.69 -18.70 11.75
C GLY A 394 2.11 -17.63 12.75
N ASP A 395 2.44 -18.01 13.98
CA ASP A 395 2.90 -17.10 15.03
C ASP A 395 4.44 -16.93 15.09
N TRP A 396 5.17 -17.64 14.24
CA TRP A 396 6.63 -17.62 14.22
C TRP A 396 7.16 -16.69 13.14
N LYS A 397 8.22 -15.94 13.47
CA LYS A 397 8.99 -15.13 12.53
C LYS A 397 10.46 -15.48 12.60
N CYS A 398 11.05 -15.74 11.44
CA CYS A 398 12.49 -15.97 11.28
C CYS A 398 13.09 -14.80 10.50
N VAL A 399 14.04 -14.10 11.09
CA VAL A 399 14.73 -12.95 10.52
C VAL A 399 16.07 -13.40 9.96
N LEU A 400 16.27 -13.20 8.66
CA LEU A 400 17.48 -13.61 7.91
C LEU A 400 18.44 -12.43 7.72
N MET A 401 17.89 -11.23 7.53
CA MET A 401 18.63 -9.98 7.40
C MET A 401 17.94 -8.91 8.25
N GLU A 402 18.70 -7.99 8.82
CA GLU A 402 18.13 -6.94 9.67
C GLU A 402 18.61 -5.54 9.28
N GLN A 403 17.72 -4.57 9.33
CA GLN A 403 18.04 -3.16 9.31
C GLN A 403 18.35 -2.71 10.74
N ARG A 404 19.57 -2.19 10.96
CA ARG A 404 20.06 -1.71 12.25
C ARG A 404 19.93 -0.20 12.41
N ALA A 405 19.80 0.50 11.29
CA ALA A 405 19.62 1.94 11.30
C ALA A 405 18.19 2.33 11.70
N LYS A 406 18.00 3.61 11.96
CA LYS A 406 16.72 4.23 12.34
C LYS A 406 16.54 5.52 11.54
N GLN A 407 15.30 5.99 11.43
CA GLN A 407 14.95 7.23 10.73
C GLN A 407 15.36 7.15 9.24
N LEU A 408 15.77 8.28 8.65
CA LEU A 408 16.23 8.31 7.25
C LEU A 408 17.45 7.42 6.97
N MET A 409 18.21 7.06 8.00
CA MET A 409 19.34 6.15 7.84
C MET A 409 18.92 4.74 7.41
N CYS A 410 17.64 4.36 7.58
CA CYS A 410 17.11 3.11 7.02
C CYS A 410 17.19 3.03 5.48
N TRP A 411 17.35 4.17 4.81
CA TRP A 411 17.50 4.28 3.36
C TRP A 411 18.95 4.37 2.91
N VAL A 412 19.87 4.61 3.84
CA VAL A 412 21.31 4.82 3.57
C VAL A 412 22.13 3.59 3.94
N GLU A 413 21.81 2.98 5.08
CA GLU A 413 22.54 1.81 5.58
C GLU A 413 22.00 0.51 5.00
N PRO A 414 22.88 -0.43 4.59
CA PRO A 414 22.45 -1.70 4.04
C PRO A 414 21.80 -2.59 5.09
N PHE A 415 20.97 -3.53 4.64
CA PHE A 415 20.53 -4.67 5.47
C PHE A 415 21.71 -5.58 5.77
N VAL A 416 21.81 -6.05 7.01
CA VAL A 416 22.91 -6.90 7.47
C VAL A 416 22.47 -8.36 7.47
N PRO A 417 23.08 -9.24 6.66
CA PRO A 417 22.84 -10.68 6.71
C PRO A 417 23.24 -11.28 8.06
N LEU A 418 22.36 -12.07 8.65
CA LEU A 418 22.63 -12.76 9.91
C LEU A 418 23.27 -14.13 9.65
N ARG A 419 24.36 -14.44 10.35
CA ARG A 419 25.00 -15.78 10.26
C ARG A 419 24.12 -16.89 10.83
N VAL A 420 23.32 -16.55 11.84
CA VAL A 420 22.27 -17.40 12.42
C VAL A 420 21.00 -16.55 12.44
N PRO A 421 19.92 -16.98 11.80
CA PRO A 421 18.68 -16.25 11.83
C PRO A 421 18.13 -16.06 13.24
N LYS A 422 17.50 -14.93 13.50
CA LYS A 422 16.77 -14.69 14.74
C LYS A 422 15.35 -15.29 14.62
N ILE A 423 14.85 -15.83 15.71
CA ILE A 423 13.50 -16.41 15.78
C ILE A 423 12.69 -15.63 16.81
N PHE A 424 11.47 -15.24 16.45
CA PHE A 424 10.50 -14.62 17.35
C PHE A 424 9.18 -15.39 17.32
N HIS A 425 8.50 -15.40 18.45
CA HIS A 425 7.12 -15.89 18.54
C HIS A 425 6.21 -14.70 18.79
N LEU A 426 5.52 -14.23 17.74
CA LEU A 426 4.82 -12.94 17.72
C LEU A 426 3.59 -12.86 18.64
N ARG A 427 3.13 -13.95 19.26
CA ARG A 427 2.11 -13.92 20.33
C ARG A 427 2.74 -13.75 21.72
N ARG A 428 3.98 -14.19 21.91
CA ARG A 428 4.72 -14.08 23.18
C ARG A 428 5.55 -12.80 23.22
N ASP A 429 6.05 -12.37 22.07
CA ASP A 429 6.84 -11.16 21.87
C ASP A 429 6.32 -10.42 20.61
N PRO A 430 5.13 -9.76 20.70
CA PRO A 430 4.51 -9.09 19.55
C PRO A 430 5.30 -7.86 19.08
N PHE A 431 6.24 -7.38 19.89
CA PHE A 431 7.05 -6.21 19.59
C PHE A 431 8.49 -6.54 19.16
N GLU A 432 8.82 -7.85 19.05
CA GLU A 432 10.14 -8.34 18.63
C GLU A 432 11.31 -7.75 19.44
N ARG A 433 11.18 -7.75 20.77
CA ARG A 433 12.17 -7.13 21.66
C ARG A 433 12.93 -8.10 22.53
N ALA A 434 12.64 -9.39 22.46
CA ALA A 434 13.24 -10.38 23.34
C ALA A 434 14.77 -10.45 23.20
N ASP A 435 15.30 -10.24 21.99
CA ASP A 435 16.73 -10.20 21.72
C ASP A 435 17.46 -8.98 22.34
N GLU A 436 16.71 -7.94 22.71
CA GLU A 436 17.23 -6.70 23.31
C GLU A 436 17.05 -6.66 24.84
N ASN A 437 15.98 -7.27 25.36
CA ASN A 437 15.57 -7.11 26.75
C ASN A 437 15.45 -8.40 27.58
N SER A 438 15.75 -9.57 26.99
CA SER A 438 15.66 -10.86 27.69
C SER A 438 17.05 -11.52 27.85
N ASN A 439 17.42 -11.84 29.10
CA ASN A 439 18.66 -12.57 29.39
C ASN A 439 18.71 -13.97 28.83
N THR A 440 17.55 -14.60 28.58
CA THR A 440 17.44 -16.00 28.19
C THR A 440 17.00 -16.18 26.72
N TYR A 441 16.88 -15.10 25.95
CA TYR A 441 16.45 -15.15 24.57
C TYR A 441 17.32 -16.07 23.70
N TRP A 442 18.63 -15.96 23.80
CA TRP A 442 19.57 -16.72 22.96
C TRP A 442 19.54 -18.21 23.26
N ASP A 443 19.42 -18.58 24.51
CA ASP A 443 19.25 -19.99 24.92
C ASP A 443 17.93 -20.56 24.40
N TRP A 444 16.84 -19.79 24.57
CA TRP A 444 15.53 -20.14 24.03
C TRP A 444 15.57 -20.26 22.49
N MET A 445 16.19 -19.33 21.78
CA MET A 445 16.31 -19.35 20.33
C MET A 445 17.08 -20.60 19.85
N LEU A 446 18.17 -20.94 20.46
CA LEU A 446 18.95 -22.13 20.11
C LEU A 446 18.14 -23.42 20.34
N SER A 447 17.34 -23.49 21.39
CA SER A 447 16.46 -24.65 21.66
C SER A 447 15.28 -24.74 20.68
N HIS A 448 15.02 -23.72 19.88
CA HIS A 448 13.95 -23.66 18.86
C HIS A 448 14.48 -23.61 17.42
N ALA A 449 15.75 -23.96 17.21
CA ALA A 449 16.38 -23.91 15.89
C ALA A 449 15.67 -24.75 14.80
N TYR A 450 14.90 -25.78 15.20
CA TYR A 450 14.09 -26.60 14.28
C TYR A 450 13.07 -25.78 13.48
N ILE A 451 12.60 -24.63 13.99
CA ILE A 451 11.67 -23.73 13.28
C ILE A 451 12.26 -23.24 11.94
N MET A 452 13.59 -23.06 11.88
CA MET A 452 14.27 -22.62 10.66
C MET A 452 14.09 -23.63 9.51
N TYR A 453 14.06 -24.92 9.80
CA TYR A 453 13.90 -25.95 8.75
C TYR A 453 12.51 -25.95 8.13
N GLU A 454 11.46 -25.72 8.94
CA GLU A 454 10.09 -25.59 8.44
C GLU A 454 9.96 -24.40 7.52
N MET A 455 10.55 -23.24 7.90
CA MET A 455 10.48 -22.01 7.12
C MET A 455 11.29 -22.08 5.82
N GLN A 456 12.38 -22.82 5.76
CA GLN A 456 13.17 -23.02 4.54
C GLN A 456 12.33 -23.65 3.42
N SER A 457 11.43 -24.58 3.73
CA SER A 457 10.56 -25.23 2.73
C SER A 457 9.62 -24.23 2.07
N VAL A 458 9.08 -23.29 2.84
CA VAL A 458 8.20 -22.22 2.32
C VAL A 458 8.97 -21.26 1.43
N VAL A 459 10.20 -20.88 1.81
CA VAL A 459 11.08 -20.05 0.97
C VAL A 459 11.35 -20.73 -0.36
N ALA A 460 11.68 -22.03 -0.35
CA ALA A 460 11.94 -22.80 -1.57
C ALA A 460 10.74 -22.80 -2.52
N GLN A 461 9.52 -23.02 -2.02
CA GLN A 461 8.29 -22.96 -2.82
C GLN A 461 8.08 -21.57 -3.44
N GLN A 462 8.38 -20.49 -2.70
CA GLN A 462 8.24 -19.13 -3.24
C GLN A 462 9.25 -18.86 -4.34
N ILE A 463 10.50 -19.30 -4.18
CA ILE A 463 11.55 -19.17 -5.19
C ILE A 463 11.14 -19.91 -6.48
N GLU A 464 10.60 -21.15 -6.38
CA GLU A 464 10.06 -21.85 -7.56
C GLU A 464 8.97 -21.04 -8.27
N GLY A 465 8.11 -20.37 -7.51
CA GLY A 465 7.09 -19.48 -8.03
C GLY A 465 7.67 -18.28 -8.78
N TYR A 466 8.79 -17.72 -8.31
CA TYR A 466 9.50 -16.63 -9.00
C TYR A 466 10.27 -17.11 -10.24
N ILE A 467 10.78 -18.33 -10.25
CA ILE A 467 11.40 -18.93 -11.45
C ILE A 467 10.33 -19.14 -12.53
N LYS A 468 9.15 -19.65 -12.18
CA LYS A 468 8.06 -19.92 -13.13
C LYS A 468 7.40 -18.65 -13.65
N PHE A 469 7.29 -17.62 -12.81
CA PHE A 469 6.76 -16.28 -13.13
C PHE A 469 7.81 -15.25 -12.69
N PRO A 470 8.83 -14.98 -13.52
CA PRO A 470 9.94 -14.12 -13.13
C PRO A 470 9.51 -12.67 -12.96
N PRO A 471 10.32 -11.87 -12.24
CA PRO A 471 10.10 -10.45 -12.09
C PRO A 471 9.87 -9.75 -13.42
N ARG A 472 8.89 -8.89 -13.49
CA ARG A 472 8.49 -8.17 -14.71
C ARG A 472 9.55 -7.20 -15.18
N GLN A 473 10.24 -6.57 -14.24
CA GLN A 473 11.30 -5.60 -14.47
C GLN A 473 12.26 -5.61 -13.29
N LYS A 474 13.45 -5.03 -13.50
CA LYS A 474 14.39 -4.79 -12.40
C LYS A 474 13.89 -3.63 -11.55
N PRO A 475 14.05 -3.68 -10.22
CA PRO A 475 13.75 -2.55 -9.34
C PRO A 475 14.50 -1.29 -9.75
N ALA A 476 13.97 -0.13 -9.39
CA ALA A 476 14.73 1.11 -9.40
C ALA A 476 15.93 0.99 -8.43
N SER A 477 16.94 1.83 -8.60
CA SER A 477 18.12 1.87 -7.72
C SER A 477 18.55 3.31 -7.53
N PHE A 478 18.88 3.67 -6.29
CA PHE A 478 19.45 4.98 -5.95
C PHE A 478 20.95 5.06 -6.15
N ASN A 479 21.62 3.93 -6.40
CA ASN A 479 23.07 3.88 -6.57
C ASN A 479 23.49 3.89 -8.07
N LEU A 480 24.80 4.00 -8.30
CA LEU A 480 25.38 4.03 -9.65
C LEU A 480 25.34 2.68 -10.38
N ASP A 481 24.96 1.59 -9.74
CA ASP A 481 24.94 0.25 -10.36
C ASP A 481 23.98 0.18 -11.56
N ALA A 482 22.89 0.97 -11.52
CA ALA A 482 22.00 1.09 -12.67
C ALA A 482 22.66 1.78 -13.87
N VAL A 483 23.57 2.75 -13.63
CA VAL A 483 24.34 3.44 -14.67
C VAL A 483 25.44 2.53 -15.21
N LEU A 484 26.15 1.84 -14.32
CA LEU A 484 27.21 0.90 -14.69
C LEU A 484 26.66 -0.25 -15.52
N ARG A 485 25.53 -0.84 -15.16
CA ARG A 485 24.85 -1.87 -15.95
C ARG A 485 24.43 -1.39 -17.34
N LYS A 486 23.94 -0.16 -17.48
CA LYS A 486 23.64 0.42 -18.80
C LYS A 486 24.88 0.59 -19.67
N LEU A 487 26.01 0.92 -19.07
CA LEU A 487 27.28 1.00 -19.75
C LEU A 487 27.75 -0.40 -20.23
N GLU A 488 27.66 -1.42 -19.39
CA GLU A 488 27.99 -2.82 -19.71
C GLU A 488 27.09 -3.37 -20.83
N GLU A 489 25.77 -3.12 -20.76
CA GLU A 489 24.82 -3.51 -21.80
C GLU A 489 25.10 -2.81 -23.15
N SER A 490 25.50 -1.53 -23.11
CA SER A 490 25.85 -0.77 -24.32
C SER A 490 27.15 -1.20 -24.96
N THR A 491 28.09 -1.75 -24.17
CA THR A 491 29.35 -2.28 -24.66
C THR A 491 29.21 -3.70 -25.20
N SER A 492 28.36 -4.52 -24.60
CA SER A 492 28.09 -5.90 -25.06
C SER A 492 27.26 -5.94 -26.36
N SER A 493 26.40 -4.95 -26.62
CA SER A 493 25.65 -4.85 -27.88
C SER A 493 26.45 -4.36 -29.09
N LYS A 494 27.69 -3.88 -28.91
CA LYS A 494 28.61 -3.45 -29.98
C LYS A 494 29.62 -4.52 -30.40
N GLY A 495 29.52 -5.73 -29.85
CA GLY A 495 30.42 -6.86 -30.07
C GLY A 495 29.86 -7.97 -30.96
N HIS A 496 28.84 -7.70 -31.78
CA HIS A 496 28.30 -8.64 -32.79
C HIS A 496 28.14 -7.96 -34.14
#